data_6317cc8fd6c3dba4eae6f8ee1e18b2a2
#
_entry.id   6317cc8fd6c3dba4eae6f8ee1e18b2a2
#
_cell.length_a   1.000
_cell.length_b   1.000
_cell.length_c   1.000
_cell.angle_alpha   90.00
_cell.angle_beta   90.00
_cell.angle_gamma   90.00
#
_symmetry.space_group_name_H-M   'P 1'
#
loop_
_entity.id
_entity.type
_entity.pdbx_description
1 polymer ?
#
loop_
_entity_poly.entity_id
_entity_poly.type
_entity_poly.pdbx_seq_one_letter_code
_entity_poly.pdbx_strand_id
1 'polypeptide(L)'
;MSATAKAVETPTLDLSALRRMKFPELETLYRAGTRPSTISDLDGDAIGAMLAWRTPAAGPIAWLLRTFGGSSIFPWEGKSFASESKEAGTGINRINLFRKMRWFPFKTRFEPSFLDGQPSFRLDYSGPANPPLIRSIVDEVREVAPRLYLGPAALLVGGKPRPILFFAVSLQSAD
;
A
#
# COMPACT_ATOMS: atom_id res chain seq x y z
N MET A 1 -43.99 17.50 -19.74
CA MET A 1 -42.70 18.03 -19.18
C MET A 1 -42.10 16.94 -18.31
N SER A 2 -41.14 16.21 -18.86
CA SER A 2 -40.47 15.10 -18.16
C SER A 2 -39.21 15.64 -17.53
N ALA A 3 -39.14 15.71 -16.22
CA ALA A 3 -37.96 16.09 -15.48
C ALA A 3 -37.02 14.87 -15.42
N THR A 4 -35.94 14.89 -16.19
CA THR A 4 -34.88 13.89 -16.12
C THR A 4 -34.15 14.07 -14.77
N ALA A 5 -34.40 13.17 -13.85
CA ALA A 5 -33.64 13.11 -12.59
C ALA A 5 -32.16 12.86 -12.92
N LYS A 6 -31.34 13.86 -12.65
CA LYS A 6 -29.86 13.74 -12.73
C LYS A 6 -29.44 12.75 -11.66
N ALA A 7 -28.99 11.58 -12.07
CA ALA A 7 -28.41 10.60 -11.14
C ALA A 7 -27.27 11.28 -10.38
N VAL A 8 -27.36 11.32 -9.06
CA VAL A 8 -26.26 11.75 -8.20
C VAL A 8 -25.20 10.64 -8.28
N GLU A 9 -24.17 10.86 -9.08
CA GLU A 9 -23.01 9.99 -9.09
C GLU A 9 -22.36 10.01 -7.69
N THR A 10 -22.49 8.90 -6.98
CA THR A 10 -21.74 8.70 -5.74
C THR A 10 -20.25 8.77 -6.11
N PRO A 11 -19.45 9.67 -5.49
CA PRO A 11 -18.04 9.79 -5.85
C PRO A 11 -17.36 8.45 -5.63
N THR A 12 -16.81 7.89 -6.71
CA THR A 12 -16.08 6.64 -6.69
C THR A 12 -14.80 6.86 -5.89
N LEU A 13 -14.54 6.01 -4.89
CA LEU A 13 -13.31 6.06 -4.12
C LEU A 13 -12.15 5.58 -5.02
N ASP A 14 -11.18 6.46 -5.25
CA ASP A 14 -10.00 6.24 -6.09
C ASP A 14 -8.71 6.73 -5.41
N LEU A 15 -7.57 6.56 -6.07
CA LEU A 15 -6.28 7.06 -5.57
C LEU A 15 -6.28 8.59 -5.35
N SER A 16 -7.01 9.35 -6.18
CA SER A 16 -7.10 10.81 -6.06
C SER A 16 -7.86 11.22 -4.81
N ALA A 17 -8.93 10.51 -4.47
CA ALA A 17 -9.67 10.72 -3.23
C ALA A 17 -8.80 10.41 -2.01
N LEU A 18 -8.08 9.29 -2.03
CA LEU A 18 -7.19 8.90 -0.92
C LEU A 18 -6.05 9.91 -0.70
N ARG A 19 -5.51 10.51 -1.75
CA ARG A 19 -4.43 11.54 -1.66
C ARG A 19 -4.85 12.80 -0.91
N ARG A 20 -6.16 13.07 -0.79
CA ARG A 20 -6.70 14.23 -0.07
C ARG A 20 -6.96 13.94 1.41
N MET A 21 -6.92 12.68 1.82
CA MET A 21 -7.20 12.25 3.19
C MET A 21 -5.98 12.41 4.10
N LYS A 22 -6.24 12.74 5.36
CA LYS A 22 -5.23 12.79 6.42
C LYS A 22 -5.02 11.40 7.04
N PHE A 23 -3.91 11.23 7.77
CA PHE A 23 -3.55 9.96 8.40
C PHE A 23 -4.70 9.32 9.21
N PRO A 24 -5.43 10.04 10.11
CA PRO A 24 -6.54 9.44 10.87
C PRO A 24 -7.72 8.98 10.00
N GLU A 25 -8.00 9.70 8.91
CA GLU A 25 -9.08 9.34 7.97
C GLU A 25 -8.71 8.05 7.20
N LEU A 26 -7.46 7.95 6.75
CA LEU A 26 -6.93 6.74 6.10
C LEU A 26 -6.92 5.54 7.06
N GLU A 27 -6.55 5.75 8.32
CA GLU A 27 -6.60 4.68 9.33
C GLU A 27 -8.04 4.20 9.57
N THR A 28 -9.00 5.11 9.68
CA THR A 28 -10.42 4.75 9.81
C THR A 28 -10.91 3.97 8.60
N LEU A 29 -10.58 4.42 7.40
CA LEU A 29 -10.95 3.74 6.16
C LEU A 29 -10.30 2.35 6.05
N TYR A 30 -9.01 2.23 6.41
CA TYR A 30 -8.32 0.95 6.43
C TYR A 30 -8.98 -0.04 7.40
N ARG A 31 -9.35 0.40 8.61
CA ARG A 31 -10.03 -0.44 9.61
C ARG A 31 -11.40 -0.93 9.14
N ALA A 32 -12.11 -0.15 8.33
CA ALA A 32 -13.38 -0.52 7.71
C ALA A 32 -13.21 -1.43 6.48
N GLY A 33 -12.00 -1.49 5.90
CA GLY A 33 -11.69 -2.32 4.74
C GLY A 33 -11.63 -3.81 5.07
N THR A 34 -11.68 -4.63 4.04
CA THR A 34 -11.62 -6.10 4.15
C THR A 34 -10.34 -6.63 3.49
N ARG A 35 -9.87 -7.80 3.92
CA ARG A 35 -8.81 -8.47 3.17
C ARG A 35 -9.32 -8.84 1.77
N PRO A 36 -8.45 -8.92 0.75
CA PRO A 36 -8.80 -9.54 -0.53
C PRO A 36 -9.35 -10.95 -0.32
N SER A 37 -10.22 -11.39 -1.19
CA SER A 37 -10.80 -12.74 -1.10
C SER A 37 -9.74 -13.82 -1.34
N THR A 38 -8.86 -13.58 -2.32
CA THR A 38 -7.74 -14.47 -2.68
C THR A 38 -6.45 -13.68 -2.84
N ILE A 39 -5.31 -14.36 -2.80
CA ILE A 39 -4.00 -13.76 -3.09
C ILE A 39 -3.97 -13.19 -4.52
N SER A 40 -4.61 -13.87 -5.47
CA SER A 40 -4.63 -13.49 -6.88
C SER A 40 -5.48 -12.24 -7.19
N ASP A 41 -6.27 -11.73 -6.26
CA ASP A 41 -7.03 -10.49 -6.47
C ASP A 41 -6.11 -9.28 -6.71
N LEU A 42 -4.85 -9.35 -6.23
CA LEU A 42 -3.84 -8.33 -6.46
C LEU A 42 -2.91 -8.62 -7.65
N ASP A 43 -3.02 -9.77 -8.32
CA ASP A 43 -2.10 -10.13 -9.40
C ASP A 43 -2.05 -9.05 -10.49
N GLY A 44 -0.82 -8.72 -10.89
CA GLY A 44 -0.53 -7.72 -11.91
C GLY A 44 0.24 -6.52 -11.40
N ASP A 45 0.28 -5.48 -12.23
CA ASP A 45 0.99 -4.23 -11.98
C ASP A 45 0.05 -3.17 -11.39
N ALA A 46 0.01 -3.05 -10.08
CA ALA A 46 -0.80 -2.06 -9.39
C ALA A 46 -0.11 -0.68 -9.37
N ILE A 47 -0.85 0.37 -9.69
CA ILE A 47 -0.39 1.76 -9.56
C ILE A 47 -0.38 2.13 -8.08
N GLY A 48 0.69 2.79 -7.62
CA GLY A 48 0.88 3.13 -6.23
C GLY A 48 0.75 4.62 -5.92
N ALA A 49 0.38 4.92 -4.69
CA ALA A 49 0.45 6.26 -4.11
C ALA A 49 0.90 6.20 -2.65
N MET A 50 1.93 6.96 -2.30
CA MET A 50 2.22 7.29 -0.91
C MET A 50 1.28 8.41 -0.47
N LEU A 51 0.63 8.26 0.67
CA LEU A 51 -0.49 9.12 1.07
C LEU A 51 -0.10 10.05 2.23
N ALA A 52 -0.14 9.57 3.44
CA ALA A 52 0.09 10.38 4.62
C ALA A 52 1.12 9.77 5.57
N TRP A 53 1.93 10.62 6.20
CA TRP A 53 2.96 10.26 7.17
C TRP A 53 2.45 10.51 8.59
N ARG A 54 2.77 9.62 9.51
CA ARG A 54 2.33 9.74 10.91
C ARG A 54 3.09 10.83 11.66
N THR A 55 4.38 10.97 11.40
CA THR A 55 5.27 11.97 12.03
C THR A 55 6.47 12.23 11.13
N PRO A 56 7.07 13.44 11.15
CA PRO A 56 8.35 13.63 10.51
C PRO A 56 9.37 12.70 11.17
N ALA A 57 9.84 11.71 10.43
CA ALA A 57 10.86 10.79 10.90
C ALA A 57 12.20 11.52 11.04
N ALA A 58 12.97 11.21 12.08
CA ALA A 58 14.33 11.69 12.29
C ALA A 58 15.36 10.55 12.10
N GLY A 59 16.62 10.91 11.78
CA GLY A 59 17.71 9.95 11.62
C GLY A 59 17.74 9.21 10.28
N PRO A 60 18.42 8.03 10.20
CA PRO A 60 18.59 7.25 8.96
C PRO A 60 17.26 6.86 8.31
N ILE A 61 16.23 6.65 9.13
CA ILE A 61 14.87 6.37 8.68
C ILE A 61 14.28 7.60 7.98
N ALA A 62 14.52 8.82 8.50
CA ALA A 62 14.08 10.04 7.84
C ALA A 62 14.75 10.22 6.47
N TRP A 63 16.02 9.85 6.36
CA TRP A 63 16.72 9.87 5.08
C TRP A 63 16.11 8.87 4.11
N LEU A 64 15.88 7.63 4.56
CA LEU A 64 15.22 6.60 3.74
C LEU A 64 13.83 7.07 3.31
N LEU A 65 13.04 7.57 4.25
CA LEU A 65 11.68 8.03 4.01
C LEU A 65 11.64 9.29 3.13
N ARG A 66 12.60 10.20 3.25
CA ARG A 66 12.74 11.35 2.34
C ARG A 66 13.24 10.94 0.96
N THR A 67 14.18 9.99 0.91
CA THR A 67 14.66 9.43 -0.35
C THR A 67 13.57 8.62 -1.04
N PHE A 68 12.69 7.97 -0.26
CA PHE A 68 11.63 7.07 -0.75
C PHE A 68 10.21 7.64 -0.67
N GLY A 69 9.97 8.78 -0.03
CA GLY A 69 8.60 9.26 0.16
C GLY A 69 8.42 10.76 0.31
N GLY A 70 9.48 11.54 0.34
CA GLY A 70 9.43 12.97 0.68
C GLY A 70 9.38 13.93 -0.49
N SER A 71 9.45 13.48 -1.72
CA SER A 71 9.32 14.36 -2.87
C SER A 71 8.30 13.83 -3.86
N SER A 72 7.56 14.75 -4.48
CA SER A 72 6.78 14.49 -5.71
C SER A 72 7.66 13.96 -6.86
N ILE A 73 8.95 13.81 -6.62
CA ILE A 73 10.00 13.34 -7.53
C ILE A 73 10.38 11.89 -7.22
N PHE A 74 9.91 11.27 -6.11
CA PHE A 74 10.19 9.85 -5.90
C PHE A 74 9.42 9.00 -6.92
N PRO A 75 10.16 8.27 -7.74
CA PRO A 75 9.58 7.60 -8.91
C PRO A 75 8.96 6.24 -8.56
N TRP A 76 8.29 6.12 -7.41
CA TRP A 76 7.57 4.89 -7.08
C TRP A 76 6.27 4.82 -7.87
N GLU A 77 6.22 3.90 -8.80
CA GLU A 77 5.05 3.67 -9.65
C GLU A 77 4.02 2.76 -9.00
N GLY A 78 4.44 1.94 -8.01
CA GLY A 78 3.58 0.98 -7.37
C GLY A 78 4.27 -0.36 -7.14
N LYS A 79 3.48 -1.42 -7.16
CA LYS A 79 3.94 -2.79 -6.89
C LYS A 79 3.42 -3.74 -7.96
N SER A 80 4.25 -4.74 -8.32
CA SER A 80 3.79 -5.92 -9.06
C SER A 80 3.55 -7.05 -8.09
N PHE A 81 2.49 -7.80 -8.30
CA PHE A 81 2.12 -8.97 -7.50
C PHE A 81 1.97 -10.20 -8.39
N ALA A 82 2.30 -11.36 -7.84
CA ALA A 82 2.11 -12.66 -8.46
C ALA A 82 1.74 -13.69 -7.40
N SER A 83 0.59 -14.33 -7.55
CA SER A 83 0.18 -15.46 -6.72
C SER A 83 0.99 -16.72 -7.05
N GLU A 84 1.44 -17.43 -6.03
CA GLU A 84 2.09 -18.73 -6.14
C GLU A 84 1.15 -19.86 -5.71
N SER A 85 0.21 -19.54 -4.83
CA SER A 85 -0.83 -20.44 -4.34
C SER A 85 -2.07 -19.64 -3.89
N LYS A 86 -3.07 -20.34 -3.34
CA LYS A 86 -4.27 -19.68 -2.77
C LYS A 86 -3.95 -18.82 -1.54
N GLU A 87 -2.84 -19.08 -0.84
CA GLU A 87 -2.50 -18.48 0.46
C GLU A 87 -1.18 -17.72 0.46
N ALA A 88 -0.39 -17.84 -0.60
CA ALA A 88 0.92 -17.23 -0.70
C ALA A 88 1.23 -16.72 -2.12
N GLY A 89 2.06 -15.69 -2.17
CA GLY A 89 2.55 -15.11 -3.41
C GLY A 89 3.80 -14.28 -3.15
N THR A 90 4.22 -13.61 -4.20
CA THR A 90 5.38 -12.70 -4.19
C THR A 90 5.02 -11.39 -4.85
N GLY A 91 5.88 -10.40 -4.68
CA GLY A 91 5.78 -9.15 -5.39
C GLY A 91 7.08 -8.37 -5.34
N ILE A 92 7.08 -7.24 -6.03
CA ILE A 92 8.24 -6.37 -6.13
C ILE A 92 7.80 -4.92 -6.33
N ASN A 93 8.54 -3.96 -5.75
CA ASN A 93 8.29 -2.55 -5.99
C ASN A 93 8.76 -2.13 -7.38
N ARG A 94 7.93 -1.33 -8.05
CA ARG A 94 8.25 -0.69 -9.33
C ARG A 94 8.68 0.74 -9.10
N ILE A 95 9.87 1.07 -9.59
CA ILE A 95 10.52 2.36 -9.41
C ILE A 95 10.97 2.86 -10.77
N ASN A 96 10.71 4.13 -11.07
CA ASN A 96 11.06 4.77 -12.34
C ASN A 96 11.97 5.99 -12.09
N LEU A 97 13.23 5.77 -11.75
CA LEU A 97 14.18 6.84 -11.38
C LEU A 97 15.02 7.18 -12.61
N PHE A 98 15.28 7.03 -13.58
CA PHE A 98 15.95 7.25 -14.87
C PHE A 98 15.60 6.13 -15.85
N ARG A 99 15.22 4.98 -15.31
CA ARG A 99 14.73 3.81 -16.02
C ARG A 99 13.78 3.02 -15.11
N LYS A 100 12.93 2.23 -15.71
CA LYS A 100 12.05 1.31 -14.96
C LYS A 100 12.92 0.25 -14.25
N MET A 101 12.82 0.19 -12.93
CA MET A 101 13.53 -0.75 -12.06
C MET A 101 12.54 -1.50 -11.20
N ARG A 102 12.91 -2.73 -10.84
CA ARG A 102 12.18 -3.60 -9.94
C ARG A 102 13.05 -3.88 -8.73
N TRP A 103 12.72 -3.30 -7.58
CA TRP A 103 13.51 -3.39 -6.35
C TRP A 103 12.68 -3.85 -5.18
N PHE A 104 13.35 -4.35 -4.16
CA PHE A 104 12.77 -4.74 -2.89
C PHE A 104 11.64 -5.77 -3.07
N PRO A 105 11.99 -7.02 -3.44
CA PRO A 105 11.04 -8.11 -3.50
C PRO A 105 10.44 -8.41 -2.12
N PHE A 106 9.19 -8.83 -2.10
CA PHE A 106 8.47 -9.21 -0.90
C PHE A 106 7.67 -10.48 -1.12
N LYS A 107 7.39 -11.19 -0.01
CA LYS A 107 6.43 -12.30 0.02
C LYS A 107 5.08 -11.78 0.46
N THR A 108 4.01 -12.41 -0.02
CA THR A 108 2.65 -12.07 0.38
C THR A 108 1.95 -13.25 1.00
N ARG A 109 1.12 -12.99 2.01
CA ARG A 109 0.27 -13.96 2.69
C ARG A 109 -0.84 -13.26 3.46
N PHE A 110 -1.84 -14.01 3.89
CA PHE A 110 -2.83 -13.49 4.82
C PHE A 110 -2.34 -13.61 6.26
N GLU A 111 -2.46 -12.52 7.02
CA GLU A 111 -2.13 -12.46 8.44
C GLU A 111 -3.05 -11.49 9.18
N PRO A 112 -3.15 -11.61 10.51
CA PRO A 112 -3.78 -10.58 11.33
C PRO A 112 -3.03 -9.24 11.17
N SER A 113 -3.78 -8.15 11.04
CA SER A 113 -3.24 -6.79 10.98
C SER A 113 -2.53 -6.43 12.28
N PHE A 114 -1.38 -5.75 12.17
CA PHE A 114 -0.68 -5.21 13.33
C PHE A 114 -1.36 -3.95 13.92
N LEU A 115 -2.37 -3.38 13.24
CA LEU A 115 -3.14 -2.25 13.75
C LEU A 115 -4.34 -2.65 14.60
N ASP A 116 -5.02 -3.75 14.27
CA ASP A 116 -6.30 -4.09 14.89
C ASP A 116 -6.56 -5.60 15.02
N GLY A 117 -5.63 -6.45 14.59
CA GLY A 117 -5.76 -7.90 14.67
C GLY A 117 -6.76 -8.52 13.68
N GLN A 118 -7.47 -7.72 12.89
CA GLN A 118 -8.39 -8.25 11.88
C GLN A 118 -7.63 -8.76 10.65
N PRO A 119 -8.19 -9.65 9.83
CA PRO A 119 -7.50 -10.19 8.66
C PRO A 119 -6.98 -9.11 7.71
N SER A 120 -5.73 -9.27 7.25
CA SER A 120 -5.09 -8.38 6.29
C SER A 120 -4.26 -9.16 5.28
N PHE A 121 -3.85 -8.49 4.20
CA PHE A 121 -2.91 -8.99 3.22
C PHE A 121 -1.54 -8.40 3.52
N ARG A 122 -0.60 -9.25 3.99
CA ARG A 122 0.74 -8.88 4.44
C ARG A 122 1.74 -8.90 3.31
N LEU A 123 2.63 -7.86 3.29
CA LEU A 123 3.81 -7.80 2.42
C LEU A 123 5.06 -7.85 3.32
N ASP A 124 5.83 -8.90 3.17
CA ASP A 124 7.00 -9.22 4.01
C ASP A 124 8.29 -9.06 3.23
N TYR A 125 9.10 -8.07 3.62
CA TYR A 125 10.38 -7.74 2.99
C TYR A 125 11.59 -8.41 3.67
N SER A 126 11.39 -9.32 4.61
CA SER A 126 12.47 -9.94 5.41
C SER A 126 13.45 -10.81 4.60
N GLY A 127 13.14 -11.08 3.33
CA GLY A 127 13.95 -11.90 2.44
C GLY A 127 15.39 -11.40 2.27
N PRO A 128 16.39 -12.31 2.09
CA PRO A 128 17.81 -11.98 2.04
C PRO A 128 18.22 -11.12 0.85
N ALA A 129 17.42 -11.04 -0.20
CA ALA A 129 17.63 -10.18 -1.36
C ALA A 129 17.52 -8.68 -1.02
N ASN A 130 16.89 -8.34 0.13
CA ASN A 130 16.72 -6.97 0.57
C ASN A 130 17.85 -6.50 1.48
N PRO A 131 18.25 -5.22 1.42
CA PRO A 131 19.15 -4.62 2.40
C PRO A 131 18.59 -4.71 3.85
N PRO A 132 19.43 -4.71 4.88
CA PRO A 132 18.99 -4.87 6.28
C PRO A 132 17.89 -3.92 6.71
N LEU A 133 17.93 -2.65 6.29
CA LEU A 133 16.92 -1.66 6.62
C LEU A 133 15.57 -1.99 5.97
N ILE A 134 15.57 -2.44 4.73
CA ILE A 134 14.35 -2.85 4.01
C ILE A 134 13.74 -4.10 4.65
N ARG A 135 14.56 -5.03 5.15
CA ARG A 135 14.08 -6.22 5.88
C ARG A 135 13.31 -5.89 7.16
N SER A 136 13.51 -4.67 7.68
CA SER A 136 12.76 -4.19 8.85
C SER A 136 11.42 -3.54 8.50
N ILE A 137 11.08 -3.44 7.21
CA ILE A 137 9.79 -2.93 6.76
C ILE A 137 8.79 -4.08 6.71
N VAL A 138 7.58 -3.79 7.12
CA VAL A 138 6.42 -4.64 6.96
C VAL A 138 5.23 -3.79 6.54
N ASP A 139 4.60 -4.19 5.46
CA ASP A 139 3.41 -3.53 4.93
C ASP A 139 2.21 -4.47 5.08
N GLU A 140 1.03 -3.90 5.12
CA GLU A 140 -0.20 -4.67 4.97
C GLU A 140 -1.23 -3.84 4.22
N VAL A 141 -2.18 -4.48 3.55
CA VAL A 141 -3.26 -3.79 2.84
C VAL A 141 -4.60 -4.49 3.05
N ARG A 142 -5.67 -3.71 2.91
CA ARG A 142 -7.06 -4.14 2.78
C ARG A 142 -7.70 -3.48 1.58
N GLU A 143 -8.68 -4.13 1.02
CA GLU A 143 -9.52 -3.57 -0.03
C GLU A 143 -10.50 -2.58 0.60
N VAL A 144 -10.49 -1.34 0.11
CA VAL A 144 -11.34 -0.23 0.58
C VAL A 144 -12.36 0.20 -0.47
N ALA A 145 -12.16 -0.20 -1.71
CA ALA A 145 -13.09 -0.14 -2.82
C ALA A 145 -12.69 -1.20 -3.86
N PRO A 146 -13.51 -1.57 -4.81
CA PRO A 146 -13.18 -2.57 -5.82
C PRO A 146 -11.82 -2.30 -6.47
N ARG A 147 -10.87 -3.25 -6.32
CA ARG A 147 -9.50 -3.19 -6.84
C ARG A 147 -8.66 -1.99 -6.34
N LEU A 148 -9.04 -1.37 -5.23
CA LEU A 148 -8.32 -0.31 -4.53
C LEU A 148 -7.95 -0.79 -3.13
N TYR A 149 -6.66 -0.86 -2.85
CA TYR A 149 -6.10 -1.38 -1.62
C TYR A 149 -5.34 -0.29 -0.87
N LEU A 150 -5.66 -0.13 0.39
CA LEU A 150 -5.06 0.84 1.31
C LEU A 150 -4.36 0.10 2.44
N GLY A 151 -3.21 0.60 2.87
CA GLY A 151 -2.58 0.02 4.04
C GLY A 151 -1.44 0.82 4.64
N PRO A 152 -1.10 0.51 5.90
CA PRO A 152 0.06 1.06 6.57
C PRO A 152 1.35 0.35 6.15
N ALA A 153 2.41 1.13 6.01
CA ALA A 153 3.77 0.65 6.07
C ALA A 153 4.32 0.90 7.48
N ALA A 154 4.97 -0.10 8.05
CA ALA A 154 5.53 -0.05 9.39
C ALA A 154 7.01 -0.44 9.40
N LEU A 155 7.74 0.09 10.37
CA LEU A 155 9.09 -0.34 10.69
C LEU A 155 9.07 -1.24 11.93
N LEU A 156 9.79 -2.35 11.89
CA LEU A 156 10.00 -3.22 13.04
C LEU A 156 11.03 -2.58 13.99
N VAL A 157 10.57 -2.13 15.16
CA VAL A 157 11.42 -1.59 16.23
C VAL A 157 11.30 -2.50 17.44
N GLY A 158 12.39 -3.18 17.80
CA GLY A 158 12.36 -4.19 18.86
C GLY A 158 11.36 -5.33 18.57
N GLY A 159 11.23 -5.73 17.31
CA GLY A 159 10.32 -6.79 16.88
C GLY A 159 8.84 -6.37 16.81
N LYS A 160 8.50 -5.12 17.11
CA LYS A 160 7.12 -4.60 17.09
C LYS A 160 6.93 -3.66 15.91
N PRO A 161 5.88 -3.85 15.07
CA PRO A 161 5.55 -2.94 13.98
C PRO A 161 5.17 -1.55 14.50
N ARG A 162 5.81 -0.52 13.97
CA ARG A 162 5.50 0.89 14.22
C ARG A 162 5.07 1.53 12.91
N PRO A 163 3.78 1.83 12.73
CA PRO A 163 3.27 2.46 11.51
C PRO A 163 3.94 3.80 11.27
N ILE A 164 4.40 4.03 10.05
CA ILE A 164 5.12 5.24 9.64
C ILE A 164 4.39 6.04 8.58
N LEU A 165 3.68 5.36 7.67
CA LEU A 165 2.90 6.00 6.62
C LEU A 165 1.73 5.11 6.19
N PHE A 166 0.76 5.72 5.49
CA PHE A 166 -0.21 5.01 4.66
C PHE A 166 0.17 5.11 3.18
N PHE A 167 -0.03 4.02 2.46
CA PHE A 167 0.07 3.96 1.00
C PHE A 167 -1.16 3.26 0.43
N ALA A 168 -1.39 3.44 -0.84
CA ALA A 168 -2.39 2.68 -1.56
C ALA A 168 -1.82 2.10 -2.85
N VAL A 169 -2.41 1.00 -3.30
CA VAL A 169 -2.19 0.42 -4.61
C VAL A 169 -3.53 0.17 -5.29
N SER A 170 -3.60 0.49 -6.57
CA SER A 170 -4.81 0.36 -7.38
C SER A 170 -4.55 -0.49 -8.60
N LEU A 171 -5.47 -1.41 -8.83
CA LEU A 171 -5.62 -2.18 -10.07
C LEU A 171 -6.87 -1.74 -10.85
N GLN A 172 -7.48 -0.61 -10.43
CA GLN A 172 -8.55 0.04 -11.19
C GLN A 172 -8.01 0.47 -12.56
N SER A 173 -8.80 0.32 -13.61
CA SER A 173 -8.47 0.91 -14.90
C SER A 173 -8.41 2.43 -14.75
N ALA A 174 -7.42 3.08 -15.38
CA ALA A 174 -7.49 4.53 -15.56
C ALA A 174 -8.59 4.80 -16.59
N ASP A 175 -9.64 5.49 -16.16
CA ASP A 175 -10.66 6.02 -17.06
C ASP A 175 -10.09 7.17 -17.88
#